data_442e0b8b98d6a6c341091840e88cdda7
#
_entry.id   442e0b8b98d6a6c341091840e88cdda7
#
_cell.length_a   1.000
_cell.length_b   1.000
_cell.length_c   1.000
_cell.angle_alpha   90.00
_cell.angle_beta   90.00
_cell.angle_gamma   90.00
#
_symmetry.space_group_name_H-M   'P 1'
#
loop_
_entity.id
_entity.type
_entity.pdbx_description
1 polymer ?
#
loop_
_entity_poly.entity_id
_entity_poly.type
_entity_poly.pdbx_seq_one_letter_code
_entity_poly.pdbx_strand_id
1 'polypeptide(L)'
;MAGKWTNWVGNQSFKYASFAQPGSEKEVVKAVKKALEKKQNIRVMATGHSFTPIVETDGLLLDLAKISGIKAVDPYKQRAFVGSGTPISALGDPLWEKGLALRNQGDIDSQRIAGAISTGTHGSGTEFGSFSSILRSCRIVTGTGEVVEINEKTPDLLHAAQVSVGMLGVMVGMELQVTKKYKLREHIDHEPFSDVMRNFHERVKKNRNFSFFWFPSEESAALYNIELPPGEKATDTCHVKVFNEARESEQISDVPKRRIDRSYRIYPMFYSPNFHELEYFIPLERAVDCINEMREYMLKNLPLSIFPLEIRSCGSEDGFLSSNYKRETLVVSVSGMPGVDYWPYLREVDRILGRYDARVHWGKLHFLTKEQLHERYPKAEKFIKIRKQFDPKGVFLNDHLRPLFTE
;
A
#
# COMPACT_ATOMS: atom_id res chain seq x y z
N MET A 1 -5.42 24.25 16.41
CA MET A 1 -4.60 24.20 17.65
C MET A 1 -3.35 23.41 17.33
N ALA A 2 -2.21 23.79 17.88
CA ALA A 2 -0.98 22.99 17.78
C ALA A 2 -1.16 21.65 18.53
N GLY A 3 -0.46 20.63 18.09
CA GLY A 3 -0.55 19.29 18.69
C GLY A 3 0.58 18.39 18.31
N LYS A 4 0.47 17.12 18.69
CA LYS A 4 1.39 16.04 18.36
C LYS A 4 0.62 14.92 17.65
N TRP A 5 1.22 14.36 16.62
CA TRP A 5 0.71 13.18 15.93
C TRP A 5 1.72 12.02 16.03
N THR A 6 1.21 10.81 16.07
CA THR A 6 2.02 9.58 16.07
C THR A 6 1.33 8.57 15.16
N ASN A 7 2.11 7.84 14.35
CA ASN A 7 1.57 6.82 13.46
C ASN A 7 1.17 5.53 14.20
N TRP A 8 0.59 4.57 13.48
CA TRP A 8 0.06 3.32 14.03
C TRP A 8 1.08 2.50 14.84
N VAL A 9 2.32 2.37 14.36
CA VAL A 9 3.38 1.59 15.04
C VAL A 9 4.24 2.41 16.00
N GLY A 10 4.02 3.72 16.11
CA GLY A 10 4.78 4.59 17.01
C GLY A 10 6.18 5.02 16.53
N ASN A 11 6.63 4.59 15.33
CA ASN A 11 7.96 4.94 14.83
C ASN A 11 8.06 6.33 14.21
N GLN A 12 6.92 6.98 13.91
CA GLN A 12 6.85 8.35 13.41
C GLN A 12 6.05 9.20 14.38
N SER A 13 6.64 10.32 14.82
CA SER A 13 5.98 11.26 15.72
C SER A 13 6.51 12.68 15.50
N PHE A 14 5.61 13.65 15.32
CA PHE A 14 5.96 15.04 15.09
C PHE A 14 4.96 16.00 15.72
N LYS A 15 5.37 17.28 15.86
CA LYS A 15 4.51 18.39 16.30
C LYS A 15 4.07 19.20 15.08
N TYR A 16 2.81 19.63 15.07
CA TYR A 16 2.24 20.49 14.03
C TYR A 16 1.69 21.79 14.62
N ALA A 17 1.75 22.88 13.84
CA ALA A 17 1.29 24.20 14.26
C ALA A 17 -0.23 24.33 14.24
N SER A 18 -0.91 23.67 13.30
CA SER A 18 -2.36 23.71 13.17
C SER A 18 -2.96 22.41 12.67
N PHE A 19 -4.21 22.15 13.08
CA PHE A 19 -4.99 20.97 12.69
C PHE A 19 -6.35 21.41 12.15
N ALA A 20 -6.81 20.75 11.09
CA ALA A 20 -8.16 20.92 10.57
C ALA A 20 -8.77 19.60 10.12
N GLN A 21 -10.07 19.44 10.35
CA GLN A 21 -10.86 18.28 9.97
C GLN A 21 -12.06 18.74 9.14
N PRO A 22 -11.84 19.12 7.86
CA PRO A 22 -12.89 19.60 6.98
C PRO A 22 -13.89 18.48 6.64
N GLY A 23 -15.18 18.84 6.53
CA GLY A 23 -16.27 17.96 6.15
C GLY A 23 -16.73 18.12 4.70
N SER A 24 -16.14 19.07 3.95
CA SER A 24 -16.48 19.35 2.56
C SER A 24 -15.28 19.86 1.76
N GLU A 25 -15.35 19.76 0.42
CA GLU A 25 -14.35 20.32 -0.49
C GLU A 25 -14.14 21.83 -0.25
N LYS A 26 -15.25 22.58 -0.05
CA LYS A 26 -15.18 24.02 0.25
C LYS A 26 -14.37 24.31 1.51
N GLU A 27 -14.53 23.48 2.55
CA GLU A 27 -13.78 23.63 3.79
C GLU A 27 -12.30 23.25 3.61
N VAL A 28 -11.98 22.26 2.75
CA VAL A 28 -10.59 21.95 2.38
C VAL A 28 -9.95 23.13 1.67
N VAL A 29 -10.60 23.71 0.67
CA VAL A 29 -10.14 24.92 -0.04
C VAL A 29 -9.85 26.05 0.96
N LYS A 30 -10.78 26.30 1.89
CA LYS A 30 -10.60 27.34 2.93
C LYS A 30 -9.39 27.05 3.83
N ALA A 31 -9.21 25.77 4.23
CA ALA A 31 -8.08 25.38 5.08
C ALA A 31 -6.74 25.53 4.34
N VAL A 32 -6.66 25.10 3.07
CA VAL A 32 -5.46 25.27 2.23
C VAL A 32 -5.13 26.76 2.05
N LYS A 33 -6.09 27.59 1.63
CA LYS A 33 -5.86 29.05 1.46
C LYS A 33 -5.36 29.72 2.73
N LYS A 34 -5.96 29.37 3.88
CA LYS A 34 -5.52 29.90 5.19
C LYS A 34 -4.10 29.45 5.56
N ALA A 35 -3.70 28.22 5.19
CA ALA A 35 -2.33 27.76 5.42
C ALA A 35 -1.33 28.52 4.51
N LEU A 36 -1.70 28.78 3.24
CA LEU A 36 -0.89 29.57 2.31
C LEU A 36 -0.66 31.00 2.80
N GLU A 37 -1.69 31.68 3.33
CA GLU A 37 -1.58 33.01 3.95
C GLU A 37 -0.59 32.99 5.12
N LYS A 38 -0.57 31.90 5.88
CA LYS A 38 0.34 31.72 7.03
C LYS A 38 1.72 31.14 6.65
N LYS A 39 1.97 30.92 5.37
CA LYS A 39 3.20 30.24 4.85
C LYS A 39 3.48 28.89 5.51
N GLN A 40 2.44 28.11 5.79
CA GLN A 40 2.51 26.79 6.39
C GLN A 40 2.61 25.69 5.33
N ASN A 41 3.48 24.70 5.56
CA ASN A 41 3.43 23.44 4.85
C ASN A 41 2.15 22.65 5.21
N ILE A 42 1.70 21.79 4.32
CA ILE A 42 0.43 21.05 4.47
C ILE A 42 0.68 19.58 4.25
N ARG A 43 0.24 18.73 5.19
CA ARG A 43 0.16 17.29 4.94
C ARG A 43 -1.21 16.76 5.34
N VAL A 44 -1.59 15.64 4.71
CA VAL A 44 -2.85 14.96 4.98
C VAL A 44 -2.56 13.67 5.72
N MET A 45 -3.19 13.48 6.87
CA MET A 45 -3.14 12.24 7.63
C MET A 45 -4.34 11.35 7.33
N ALA A 46 -4.15 10.05 7.50
CA ALA A 46 -5.20 9.05 7.54
C ALA A 46 -5.03 8.18 8.80
N THR A 47 -5.06 6.85 8.67
CA THR A 47 -4.92 5.92 9.80
C THR A 47 -3.47 5.69 10.25
N GLY A 48 -2.49 6.26 9.54
CA GLY A 48 -1.09 6.26 9.96
C GLY A 48 -0.37 4.92 9.79
N HIS A 49 -0.71 4.13 8.78
CA HIS A 49 -0.05 2.84 8.51
C HIS A 49 1.28 2.96 7.75
N SER A 50 1.73 4.15 7.36
CA SER A 50 3.04 4.35 6.75
C SER A 50 4.13 4.37 7.81
N PHE A 51 5.26 3.70 7.50
CA PHE A 51 6.46 3.64 8.35
C PHE A 51 7.45 4.78 8.08
N THR A 52 7.28 5.50 6.95
CA THR A 52 8.09 6.66 6.56
C THR A 52 7.45 7.96 7.00
N PRO A 53 8.19 9.07 7.13
CA PRO A 53 7.68 10.36 7.60
C PRO A 53 6.90 11.13 6.52
N ILE A 54 6.18 10.44 5.62
CA ILE A 54 5.43 11.07 4.52
C ILE A 54 4.28 11.99 4.97
N VAL A 55 3.81 11.84 6.21
CA VAL A 55 2.75 12.66 6.81
C VAL A 55 3.32 13.83 7.61
N GLU A 56 4.62 13.83 7.91
CA GLU A 56 5.26 14.84 8.75
C GLU A 56 5.08 16.26 8.21
N THR A 57 4.70 17.17 9.10
CA THR A 57 4.61 18.61 8.83
C THR A 57 4.71 19.40 10.13
N ASP A 58 5.41 20.51 10.08
CA ASP A 58 5.43 21.54 11.13
C ASP A 58 4.24 22.53 11.01
N GLY A 59 3.55 22.53 9.85
CA GLY A 59 2.50 23.45 9.48
C GLY A 59 1.09 22.95 9.77
N LEU A 60 0.28 22.80 8.71
CA LEU A 60 -1.11 22.35 8.77
C LEU A 60 -1.20 20.84 8.57
N LEU A 61 -1.71 20.12 9.55
CA LEU A 61 -2.12 18.73 9.45
C LEU A 61 -3.62 18.65 9.15
N LEU A 62 -4.00 18.01 8.03
CA LEU A 62 -5.38 17.80 7.61
C LEU A 62 -5.84 16.37 7.88
N ASP A 63 -7.03 16.18 8.41
CA ASP A 63 -7.72 14.91 8.53
C ASP A 63 -9.03 14.94 7.74
N LEU A 64 -9.16 14.06 6.74
CA LEU A 64 -10.33 13.99 5.87
C LEU A 64 -11.39 12.97 6.33
N ALA A 65 -11.37 12.52 7.58
CA ALA A 65 -12.30 11.52 8.09
C ALA A 65 -13.79 11.87 7.85
N LYS A 66 -14.13 13.15 7.87
CA LYS A 66 -15.51 13.63 7.62
C LYS A 66 -15.93 13.59 6.14
N ILE A 67 -14.98 13.49 5.21
CA ILE A 67 -15.25 13.33 3.77
C ILE A 67 -15.21 11.82 3.47
N SER A 68 -16.20 11.10 3.95
CA SER A 68 -16.23 9.63 3.94
C SER A 68 -17.53 9.08 3.35
N GLY A 69 -17.50 7.79 3.02
CA GLY A 69 -18.62 7.00 2.51
C GLY A 69 -18.75 7.00 0.99
N ILE A 70 -19.55 6.08 0.50
CA ILE A 70 -19.91 5.98 -0.92
C ILE A 70 -20.92 7.08 -1.22
N LYS A 71 -20.65 7.91 -2.22
CA LYS A 71 -21.49 9.05 -2.63
C LYS A 71 -22.41 8.71 -3.80
N ALA A 72 -21.94 7.86 -4.72
CA ALA A 72 -22.69 7.37 -5.85
C ALA A 72 -22.14 6.03 -6.32
N VAL A 73 -22.98 5.23 -6.95
CA VAL A 73 -22.60 3.95 -7.57
C VAL A 73 -23.27 3.85 -8.93
N ASP A 74 -22.51 3.48 -9.95
CA ASP A 74 -23.00 3.10 -11.28
C ASP A 74 -22.73 1.60 -11.49
N PRO A 75 -23.72 0.71 -11.26
CA PRO A 75 -23.52 -0.73 -11.41
C PRO A 75 -23.26 -1.16 -12.87
N TYR A 76 -23.78 -0.42 -13.84
CA TYR A 76 -23.60 -0.74 -15.28
C TYR A 76 -22.17 -0.49 -15.73
N LYS A 77 -21.60 0.64 -15.31
CA LYS A 77 -20.18 0.97 -15.58
C LYS A 77 -19.23 0.34 -14.55
N GLN A 78 -19.76 -0.29 -13.50
CA GLN A 78 -18.99 -0.79 -12.37
C GLN A 78 -18.09 0.30 -11.78
N ARG A 79 -18.70 1.43 -11.42
CA ARG A 79 -18.03 2.60 -10.85
C ARG A 79 -18.63 2.94 -9.48
N ALA A 80 -17.76 3.35 -8.56
CA ALA A 80 -18.16 3.88 -7.25
C ALA A 80 -17.45 5.20 -6.98
N PHE A 81 -18.23 6.26 -6.70
CA PHE A 81 -17.68 7.53 -6.25
C PHE A 81 -17.63 7.55 -4.72
N VAL A 82 -16.45 7.76 -4.16
CA VAL A 82 -16.20 7.66 -2.72
C VAL A 82 -15.47 8.90 -2.18
N GLY A 83 -15.75 9.24 -0.93
CA GLY A 83 -15.02 10.27 -0.21
C GLY A 83 -13.64 9.78 0.22
N SER A 84 -12.65 10.65 0.23
CA SER A 84 -11.24 10.32 0.47
C SER A 84 -10.94 9.72 1.84
N GLY A 85 -11.72 10.09 2.85
CA GLY A 85 -11.60 9.61 4.23
C GLY A 85 -12.26 8.25 4.48
N THR A 86 -12.77 7.57 3.45
CA THR A 86 -13.48 6.29 3.61
C THR A 86 -12.50 5.17 3.97
N PRO A 87 -12.69 4.44 5.09
CA PRO A 87 -11.95 3.20 5.33
C PRO A 87 -12.27 2.15 4.26
N ILE A 88 -11.28 1.35 3.87
CA ILE A 88 -11.47 0.26 2.89
C ILE A 88 -12.52 -0.72 3.41
N SER A 89 -12.50 -1.08 4.69
CA SER A 89 -13.49 -1.93 5.35
C SER A 89 -14.93 -1.42 5.20
N ALA A 90 -15.12 -0.10 5.17
CA ALA A 90 -16.45 0.51 5.02
C ALA A 90 -17.01 0.45 3.58
N LEU A 91 -16.25 -0.06 2.61
CA LEU A 91 -16.68 -0.23 1.23
C LEU A 91 -17.32 -1.61 0.99
N GLY A 92 -17.01 -2.61 1.80
CA GLY A 92 -17.38 -4.01 1.57
C GLY A 92 -18.91 -4.24 1.47
N ASP A 93 -19.62 -4.13 2.60
CA ASP A 93 -21.07 -4.37 2.65
C ASP A 93 -21.87 -3.45 1.73
N PRO A 94 -21.62 -2.11 1.67
CA PRO A 94 -22.40 -1.23 0.78
C PRO A 94 -22.21 -1.53 -0.71
N LEU A 95 -21.01 -1.93 -1.15
CA LEU A 95 -20.80 -2.36 -2.54
C LEU A 95 -21.48 -3.70 -2.80
N TRP A 96 -21.38 -4.63 -1.86
CA TRP A 96 -22.01 -5.95 -1.97
C TRP A 96 -23.52 -5.89 -2.14
N GLU A 97 -24.20 -5.02 -1.41
CA GLU A 97 -25.65 -4.75 -1.54
C GLU A 97 -26.03 -4.22 -2.92
N LYS A 98 -25.10 -3.54 -3.60
CA LYS A 98 -25.27 -3.06 -4.98
C LYS A 98 -24.81 -4.07 -6.04
N GLY A 99 -24.47 -5.31 -5.65
CA GLY A 99 -23.98 -6.34 -6.56
C GLY A 99 -22.52 -6.16 -6.98
N LEU A 100 -21.75 -5.36 -6.25
CA LEU A 100 -20.40 -4.96 -6.58
C LEU A 100 -19.39 -5.34 -5.48
N ALA A 101 -18.10 -5.29 -5.80
CA ALA A 101 -16.98 -5.47 -4.88
C ALA A 101 -15.73 -4.72 -5.37
N LEU A 102 -14.78 -4.48 -4.49
CA LEU A 102 -13.41 -4.13 -4.89
C LEU A 102 -12.80 -5.31 -5.64
N ARG A 103 -12.02 -5.03 -6.69
CA ARG A 103 -11.43 -6.08 -7.54
C ARG A 103 -10.40 -6.92 -6.81
N ASN A 104 -9.64 -6.31 -5.91
CA ASN A 104 -8.62 -6.94 -5.05
C ASN A 104 -8.48 -6.14 -3.76
N GLN A 105 -7.89 -6.71 -2.71
CA GLN A 105 -7.57 -6.03 -1.47
C GLN A 105 -6.25 -6.54 -0.87
N GLY A 106 -5.64 -5.69 -0.04
CA GLY A 106 -4.55 -6.11 0.84
C GLY A 106 -5.07 -6.64 2.18
N ASP A 107 -4.15 -7.02 3.04
CA ASP A 107 -4.45 -7.61 4.36
C ASP A 107 -4.98 -6.57 5.36
N ILE A 108 -4.68 -5.27 5.18
CA ILE A 108 -5.10 -4.21 6.09
C ILE A 108 -6.22 -3.39 5.46
N ASP A 109 -7.43 -3.46 5.98
CA ASP A 109 -8.62 -2.76 5.48
C ASP A 109 -9.03 -1.54 6.31
N SER A 110 -8.36 -1.29 7.43
CA SER A 110 -8.54 -0.08 8.26
C SER A 110 -7.96 1.18 7.62
N GLN A 111 -7.14 1.06 6.57
CA GLN A 111 -6.60 2.18 5.81
C GLN A 111 -7.71 2.99 5.14
N ARG A 112 -7.54 4.32 5.06
CA ARG A 112 -8.42 5.16 4.25
C ARG A 112 -8.02 5.11 2.78
N ILE A 113 -8.99 5.03 1.90
CA ILE A 113 -8.82 4.76 0.48
C ILE A 113 -7.88 5.76 -0.23
N ALA A 114 -7.94 7.05 0.10
CA ALA A 114 -7.04 8.05 -0.51
C ALA A 114 -5.58 7.84 -0.12
N GLY A 115 -5.31 7.47 1.14
CA GLY A 115 -3.97 7.13 1.60
C GLY A 115 -3.44 5.87 0.91
N ALA A 116 -4.25 4.82 0.83
CA ALA A 116 -3.91 3.56 0.16
C ALA A 116 -3.58 3.78 -1.33
N ILE A 117 -4.39 4.57 -2.04
CA ILE A 117 -4.13 4.96 -3.43
C ILE A 117 -2.84 5.77 -3.54
N SER A 118 -2.66 6.77 -2.69
CA SER A 118 -1.52 7.69 -2.78
C SER A 118 -0.17 7.02 -2.54
N THR A 119 -0.12 5.92 -1.81
CA THR A 119 1.12 5.18 -1.49
C THR A 119 1.27 3.88 -2.25
N GLY A 120 0.30 3.49 -3.08
CA GLY A 120 0.35 2.26 -3.87
C GLY A 120 0.09 0.98 -3.05
N THR A 121 -0.75 1.05 -2.00
CA THR A 121 -1.18 -0.15 -1.25
C THR A 121 -1.76 -1.19 -2.19
N HIS A 122 -1.41 -2.45 -2.00
CA HIS A 122 -1.75 -3.55 -2.89
C HIS A 122 -2.12 -4.82 -2.10
N GLY A 123 -2.65 -5.81 -2.82
CA GLY A 123 -2.80 -7.19 -2.37
C GLY A 123 -1.79 -8.10 -3.05
N SER A 124 -2.19 -9.32 -3.36
CA SER A 124 -1.43 -10.27 -4.20
C SER A 124 -2.16 -10.56 -5.51
N GLY A 125 -1.44 -11.12 -6.50
CA GLY A 125 -1.96 -11.59 -7.78
C GLY A 125 -1.52 -10.74 -8.97
N THR A 126 -0.97 -11.39 -10.01
CA THR A 126 -0.40 -10.72 -11.20
C THR A 126 -1.45 -10.08 -12.12
N GLU A 127 -2.72 -10.41 -11.96
CA GLU A 127 -3.81 -9.72 -12.67
C GLU A 127 -4.21 -8.38 -12.03
N PHE A 128 -3.64 -8.04 -10.87
CA PHE A 128 -4.05 -6.89 -10.06
C PHE A 128 -2.86 -5.97 -9.77
N GLY A 129 -2.96 -4.72 -10.19
CA GLY A 129 -2.12 -3.65 -9.69
C GLY A 129 -2.49 -3.27 -8.25
N SER A 130 -1.92 -2.18 -7.78
CA SER A 130 -2.27 -1.58 -6.49
C SER A 130 -3.68 -0.96 -6.50
N PHE A 131 -4.14 -0.46 -5.35
CA PHE A 131 -5.40 0.32 -5.29
C PHE A 131 -5.39 1.55 -6.21
N SER A 132 -4.23 2.11 -6.51
CA SER A 132 -4.11 3.22 -7.44
C SER A 132 -4.53 2.86 -8.87
N SER A 133 -4.36 1.61 -9.29
CA SER A 133 -4.75 1.13 -10.62
C SER A 133 -6.26 1.18 -10.89
N ILE A 134 -7.08 1.18 -9.85
CA ILE A 134 -8.54 1.28 -9.99
C ILE A 134 -9.07 2.72 -9.96
N LEU A 135 -8.24 3.73 -9.73
CA LEU A 135 -8.62 5.14 -9.79
C LEU A 135 -8.97 5.54 -11.23
N ARG A 136 -10.15 6.11 -11.43
CA ARG A 136 -10.65 6.57 -12.74
C ARG A 136 -10.84 8.08 -12.81
N SER A 137 -11.22 8.69 -11.71
CA SER A 137 -11.21 10.15 -11.56
C SER A 137 -10.97 10.54 -10.12
N CYS A 138 -10.49 11.76 -9.92
CA CYS A 138 -10.41 12.37 -8.59
C CYS A 138 -10.52 13.88 -8.66
N ARG A 139 -10.87 14.49 -7.53
CA ARG A 139 -10.89 15.92 -7.31
C ARG A 139 -9.80 16.28 -6.30
N ILE A 140 -8.90 17.19 -6.68
CA ILE A 140 -7.74 17.58 -5.89
C ILE A 140 -7.79 19.08 -5.63
N VAL A 141 -7.61 19.48 -4.37
CA VAL A 141 -7.34 20.86 -3.98
C VAL A 141 -5.82 21.06 -4.03
N THR A 142 -5.37 21.88 -4.95
CA THR A 142 -3.94 22.12 -5.27
C THR A 142 -3.23 22.97 -4.24
N GLY A 143 -1.90 23.15 -4.38
CA GLY A 143 -1.09 24.07 -3.58
C GLY A 143 -1.35 25.54 -3.86
N THR A 144 -2.27 25.88 -4.77
CA THR A 144 -2.80 27.25 -4.98
C THR A 144 -4.18 27.44 -4.34
N GLY A 145 -4.78 26.36 -3.83
CA GLY A 145 -6.15 26.37 -3.29
C GLY A 145 -7.23 26.31 -4.36
N GLU A 146 -6.88 25.93 -5.59
CA GLU A 146 -7.81 25.66 -6.68
C GLU A 146 -8.24 24.20 -6.66
N VAL A 147 -9.44 23.91 -7.19
CA VAL A 147 -9.93 22.55 -7.36
C VAL A 147 -9.69 22.12 -8.81
N VAL A 148 -8.99 21.01 -8.97
CA VAL A 148 -8.75 20.39 -10.28
C VAL A 148 -9.46 19.05 -10.30
N GLU A 149 -10.25 18.82 -11.36
CA GLU A 149 -10.82 17.51 -11.67
C GLU A 149 -9.90 16.76 -12.64
N ILE A 150 -9.54 15.55 -12.27
CA ILE A 150 -8.68 14.66 -13.03
C ILE A 150 -9.50 13.42 -13.39
N ASN A 151 -9.44 12.98 -14.66
CA ASN A 151 -10.17 11.80 -15.12
C ASN A 151 -9.48 11.14 -16.33
N GLU A 152 -10.11 10.13 -16.90
CA GLU A 152 -9.59 9.35 -18.03
C GLU A 152 -9.35 10.18 -19.31
N LYS A 153 -9.92 11.40 -19.42
CA LYS A 153 -9.64 12.33 -20.53
C LYS A 153 -8.34 13.11 -20.35
N THR A 154 -7.77 13.05 -19.16
CA THR A 154 -6.48 13.65 -18.80
C THR A 154 -5.51 12.58 -18.30
N PRO A 155 -5.11 11.61 -19.15
CA PRO A 155 -4.41 10.39 -18.72
C PRO A 155 -3.10 10.65 -17.99
N ASP A 156 -2.33 11.66 -18.41
CA ASP A 156 -1.09 12.01 -17.73
C ASP A 156 -1.31 12.53 -16.29
N LEU A 157 -2.36 13.32 -16.09
CA LEU A 157 -2.71 13.80 -14.74
C LEU A 157 -3.25 12.65 -13.90
N LEU A 158 -4.03 11.75 -14.50
CA LEU A 158 -4.56 10.56 -13.81
C LEU A 158 -3.42 9.64 -13.37
N HIS A 159 -2.48 9.33 -14.26
CA HIS A 159 -1.33 8.50 -13.93
C HIS A 159 -0.40 9.15 -12.89
N ALA A 160 -0.31 10.49 -12.85
CA ALA A 160 0.38 11.19 -11.78
C ALA A 160 -0.39 11.12 -10.44
N ALA A 161 -1.73 11.15 -10.47
CA ALA A 161 -2.57 11.10 -9.26
C ALA A 161 -2.64 9.69 -8.66
N GLN A 162 -2.48 8.63 -9.45
CA GLN A 162 -2.58 7.23 -9.04
C GLN A 162 -1.60 6.85 -7.92
N VAL A 163 -0.35 7.32 -7.97
CA VAL A 163 0.58 7.21 -6.83
C VAL A 163 1.26 8.56 -6.65
N SER A 164 0.66 9.45 -5.90
CA SER A 164 1.14 10.84 -5.77
C SER A 164 1.84 11.14 -4.45
N VAL A 165 1.78 10.23 -3.47
CA VAL A 165 2.31 10.41 -2.11
C VAL A 165 1.81 11.73 -1.47
N GLY A 166 0.62 12.21 -1.91
CA GLY A 166 0.02 13.45 -1.46
C GLY A 166 0.72 14.72 -1.93
N MET A 167 1.60 14.66 -2.96
CA MET A 167 2.37 15.81 -3.45
C MET A 167 1.64 16.67 -4.49
N LEU A 168 0.52 16.20 -5.05
CA LEU A 168 -0.29 16.98 -5.99
C LEU A 168 -1.31 17.87 -5.28
N GLY A 169 -1.58 17.63 -4.00
CA GLY A 169 -2.58 18.33 -3.24
C GLY A 169 -3.46 17.44 -2.39
N VAL A 170 -4.58 17.97 -1.94
CA VAL A 170 -5.55 17.27 -1.10
C VAL A 170 -6.61 16.62 -1.96
N MET A 171 -6.57 15.29 -2.09
CA MET A 171 -7.61 14.51 -2.80
C MET A 171 -8.87 14.45 -1.93
N VAL A 172 -9.98 14.99 -2.41
CA VAL A 172 -11.23 15.12 -1.63
C VAL A 172 -12.31 14.10 -2.01
N GLY A 173 -12.24 13.54 -3.20
CA GLY A 173 -13.15 12.51 -3.68
C GLY A 173 -12.59 11.82 -4.91
N MET A 174 -13.06 10.61 -5.17
CA MET A 174 -12.56 9.79 -6.26
C MET A 174 -13.60 8.83 -6.81
N GLU A 175 -13.48 8.50 -8.08
CA GLU A 175 -14.20 7.42 -8.73
C GLU A 175 -13.30 6.21 -8.88
N LEU A 176 -13.79 5.08 -8.41
CA LEU A 176 -13.07 3.80 -8.43
C LEU A 176 -13.71 2.84 -9.43
N GLN A 177 -12.90 2.12 -10.19
CA GLN A 177 -13.33 0.94 -10.91
C GLN A 177 -13.57 -0.18 -9.89
N VAL A 178 -14.78 -0.68 -9.85
CA VAL A 178 -15.17 -1.85 -9.06
C VAL A 178 -15.51 -3.02 -10.00
N THR A 179 -15.84 -4.17 -9.46
CA THR A 179 -16.24 -5.36 -10.25
C THR A 179 -17.56 -5.92 -9.72
N LYS A 180 -18.16 -6.87 -10.41
CA LYS A 180 -19.27 -7.66 -9.86
C LYS A 180 -18.83 -8.32 -8.56
N LYS A 181 -19.76 -8.44 -7.61
CA LYS A 181 -19.49 -9.12 -6.34
C LYS A 181 -19.10 -10.58 -6.58
N TYR A 182 -18.17 -11.06 -5.78
CA TYR A 182 -17.65 -12.43 -5.85
C TYR A 182 -17.30 -12.96 -4.47
N LYS A 183 -17.38 -14.26 -4.29
CA LYS A 183 -16.87 -14.98 -3.12
C LYS A 183 -15.47 -15.50 -3.40
N LEU A 184 -14.67 -15.59 -2.36
CA LEU A 184 -13.36 -16.25 -2.40
C LEU A 184 -13.39 -17.53 -1.58
N ARG A 185 -12.66 -18.53 -2.08
CA ARG A 185 -12.25 -19.70 -1.32
C ARG A 185 -10.81 -19.49 -0.87
N GLU A 186 -10.62 -19.53 0.42
CA GLU A 186 -9.33 -19.53 1.07
C GLU A 186 -8.75 -20.95 1.11
N HIS A 187 -7.46 -21.04 0.85
CA HIS A 187 -6.67 -22.26 1.04
C HIS A 187 -5.34 -21.89 1.68
N ILE A 188 -5.14 -22.29 2.93
CA ILE A 188 -3.92 -22.03 3.69
C ILE A 188 -3.29 -23.34 4.07
N ASP A 189 -2.01 -23.50 3.74
CA ASP A 189 -1.20 -24.67 4.06
C ASP A 189 0.18 -24.27 4.59
N HIS A 190 0.82 -25.21 5.29
CA HIS A 190 2.22 -25.12 5.67
C HIS A 190 3.03 -26.09 4.80
N GLU A 191 4.03 -25.58 4.11
CA GLU A 191 4.80 -26.34 3.13
C GLU A 191 6.31 -26.06 3.31
N PRO A 192 7.18 -27.06 3.09
CA PRO A 192 8.62 -26.80 3.04
C PRO A 192 8.96 -25.73 2.00
N PHE A 193 9.91 -24.87 2.30
CA PHE A 193 10.37 -23.82 1.38
C PHE A 193 10.74 -24.36 0.00
N SER A 194 11.47 -25.49 -0.06
CA SER A 194 11.86 -26.14 -1.30
C SER A 194 10.70 -26.48 -2.23
N ASP A 195 9.56 -26.90 -1.65
CA ASP A 195 8.37 -27.31 -2.41
C ASP A 195 7.62 -26.12 -2.97
N VAL A 196 7.55 -25.02 -2.20
CA VAL A 196 6.99 -23.75 -2.66
C VAL A 196 7.81 -23.20 -3.82
N MET A 197 9.14 -23.19 -3.70
CA MET A 197 10.03 -22.62 -4.73
C MET A 197 10.09 -23.44 -6.01
N ARG A 198 9.97 -24.78 -5.94
CA ARG A 198 9.97 -25.66 -7.11
C ARG A 198 8.88 -25.29 -8.13
N ASN A 199 7.72 -24.86 -7.66
CA ASN A 199 6.55 -24.57 -8.48
C ASN A 199 6.11 -23.08 -8.38
N PHE A 200 6.99 -22.19 -7.95
CA PHE A 200 6.64 -20.79 -7.63
C PHE A 200 5.91 -20.08 -8.78
N HIS A 201 6.52 -20.02 -9.96
CA HIS A 201 5.94 -19.31 -11.11
C HIS A 201 4.63 -19.93 -11.61
N GLU A 202 4.50 -21.27 -11.56
CA GLU A 202 3.25 -21.95 -11.91
C GLU A 202 2.15 -21.57 -10.92
N ARG A 203 2.44 -21.58 -9.61
CA ARG A 203 1.47 -21.24 -8.56
C ARG A 203 1.02 -19.78 -8.65
N VAL A 204 1.95 -18.86 -8.92
CA VAL A 204 1.63 -17.43 -9.15
C VAL A 204 0.68 -17.27 -10.33
N LYS A 205 0.89 -17.97 -11.45
CA LYS A 205 0.04 -17.88 -12.65
C LYS A 205 -1.30 -18.58 -12.50
N LYS A 206 -1.35 -19.70 -11.79
CA LYS A 206 -2.54 -20.54 -11.68
C LYS A 206 -3.59 -19.99 -10.73
N ASN A 207 -3.15 -19.23 -9.70
CA ASN A 207 -4.04 -18.77 -8.65
C ASN A 207 -4.34 -17.29 -8.79
N ARG A 208 -5.59 -16.91 -8.46
CA ARG A 208 -6.01 -15.52 -8.42
C ARG A 208 -5.14 -14.69 -7.47
N ASN A 209 -4.95 -15.19 -6.25
CA ASN A 209 -4.04 -14.63 -5.27
C ASN A 209 -3.16 -15.75 -4.72
N PHE A 210 -1.86 -15.55 -4.77
CA PHE A 210 -0.87 -16.43 -4.19
C PHE A 210 0.14 -15.60 -3.42
N SER A 211 0.38 -15.97 -2.17
CA SER A 211 1.39 -15.35 -1.29
C SER A 211 1.85 -16.34 -0.25
N PHE A 212 2.96 -16.06 0.39
CA PHE A 212 3.40 -16.85 1.54
C PHE A 212 4.26 -16.03 2.50
N PHE A 213 4.31 -16.50 3.75
CA PHE A 213 5.28 -16.11 4.76
C PHE A 213 6.27 -17.26 4.93
N TRP A 214 7.54 -17.02 4.68
CA TRP A 214 8.59 -17.97 5.01
C TRP A 214 9.14 -17.67 6.40
N PHE A 215 9.32 -18.70 7.23
CA PHE A 215 9.78 -18.58 8.61
C PHE A 215 11.27 -18.92 8.75
N PRO A 216 12.13 -17.96 9.10
CA PRO A 216 13.56 -18.21 9.32
C PRO A 216 13.85 -18.97 10.63
N SER A 217 12.96 -18.93 11.63
CA SER A 217 13.12 -19.61 12.92
C SER A 217 11.79 -20.10 13.50
N GLU A 218 11.86 -20.88 14.59
CA GLU A 218 10.66 -21.41 15.28
C GLU A 218 9.76 -20.31 15.85
N GLU A 219 10.33 -19.18 16.29
CA GLU A 219 9.59 -18.07 16.88
C GLU A 219 8.91 -17.18 15.86
N SER A 220 9.30 -17.28 14.59
CA SER A 220 8.91 -16.35 13.52
C SER A 220 7.40 -16.28 13.31
N ALA A 221 6.73 -17.42 13.30
CA ALA A 221 5.28 -17.50 13.04
C ALA A 221 4.45 -16.70 14.06
N ALA A 222 4.81 -16.79 15.33
CA ALA A 222 4.11 -16.11 16.43
C ALA A 222 4.19 -14.58 16.32
N LEU A 223 5.23 -14.02 15.69
CA LEU A 223 5.39 -12.58 15.52
C LEU A 223 4.30 -11.94 14.63
N TYR A 224 3.70 -12.73 13.73
CA TYR A 224 2.56 -12.32 12.91
C TYR A 224 1.25 -13.03 13.30
N ASN A 225 1.19 -13.57 14.52
CA ASN A 225 0.01 -14.29 15.05
C ASN A 225 -0.39 -15.49 14.17
N ILE A 226 0.59 -16.15 13.53
CA ILE A 226 0.35 -17.33 12.71
C ILE A 226 0.52 -18.57 13.59
N GLU A 227 -0.55 -19.36 13.70
CA GLU A 227 -0.56 -20.61 14.43
C GLU A 227 -0.27 -21.79 13.51
N LEU A 228 0.74 -22.60 13.87
CA LEU A 228 1.03 -23.85 13.23
C LEU A 228 0.26 -25.00 13.91
N PRO A 229 -0.09 -26.07 13.16
CA PRO A 229 -0.63 -27.29 13.75
C PRO A 229 0.33 -27.88 14.80
N PRO A 230 -0.20 -28.55 15.85
CA PRO A 230 0.63 -29.20 16.84
C PRO A 230 1.66 -30.17 16.24
N GLY A 231 2.93 -29.98 16.60
CA GLY A 231 4.05 -30.82 16.13
C GLY A 231 4.67 -30.39 14.80
N GLU A 232 4.13 -29.41 14.09
CA GLU A 232 4.77 -28.81 12.92
C GLU A 232 5.88 -27.84 13.35
N LYS A 233 7.00 -27.83 12.61
CA LYS A 233 8.11 -26.89 12.80
C LYS A 233 7.93 -25.67 11.92
N ALA A 234 8.22 -24.50 12.48
CA ALA A 234 8.20 -23.27 11.73
C ALA A 234 9.45 -23.09 10.85
N THR A 235 10.62 -23.41 11.37
CA THR A 235 11.90 -23.18 10.68
C THR A 235 11.90 -23.78 9.28
N ASP A 236 12.21 -22.90 8.29
CA ASP A 236 12.29 -23.23 6.86
C ASP A 236 10.96 -23.71 6.24
N THR A 237 9.85 -23.33 6.87
CA THR A 237 8.48 -23.62 6.42
C THR A 237 7.84 -22.33 5.89
N CYS A 238 6.98 -22.49 4.90
CA CYS A 238 6.15 -21.41 4.34
C CYS A 238 4.69 -21.57 4.78
N HIS A 239 4.11 -20.51 5.32
CA HIS A 239 2.66 -20.38 5.47
C HIS A 239 2.09 -19.83 4.16
N VAL A 240 1.56 -20.73 3.35
CA VAL A 240 1.10 -20.44 1.99
C VAL A 240 -0.37 -20.05 2.01
N LYS A 241 -0.70 -18.90 1.41
CA LYS A 241 -2.06 -18.37 1.28
C LYS A 241 -2.45 -18.37 -0.20
N VAL A 242 -3.54 -19.05 -0.53
CA VAL A 242 -4.12 -19.08 -1.88
C VAL A 242 -5.59 -18.68 -1.79
N PHE A 243 -5.99 -17.69 -2.59
CA PHE A 243 -7.39 -17.31 -2.74
C PHE A 243 -7.79 -17.45 -4.21
N ASN A 244 -8.88 -18.19 -4.46
CA ASN A 244 -9.48 -18.32 -5.77
C ASN A 244 -10.98 -18.02 -5.70
N GLU A 245 -11.57 -17.58 -6.78
CA GLU A 245 -13.02 -17.34 -6.81
C GLU A 245 -13.78 -18.64 -6.56
N ALA A 246 -14.71 -18.60 -5.61
CA ALA A 246 -15.66 -19.67 -5.38
C ALA A 246 -16.83 -19.57 -6.37
N ARG A 247 -17.42 -20.68 -6.74
CA ARG A 247 -18.62 -20.70 -7.58
C ARG A 247 -19.77 -19.99 -6.86
N GLU A 248 -20.67 -19.36 -7.59
CA GLU A 248 -21.82 -18.66 -7.01
C GLU A 248 -22.69 -19.59 -6.15
N SER A 249 -22.84 -20.85 -6.57
CA SER A 249 -23.60 -21.89 -5.86
C SER A 249 -22.98 -22.37 -4.55
N GLU A 250 -21.68 -22.10 -4.31
CA GLU A 250 -21.02 -22.58 -3.10
C GLU A 250 -21.49 -21.80 -1.87
N GLN A 251 -21.77 -22.53 -0.79
CA GLN A 251 -22.19 -21.96 0.48
C GLN A 251 -21.03 -21.28 1.21
N ILE A 252 -21.36 -20.25 1.98
CA ILE A 252 -20.42 -19.64 2.94
C ILE A 252 -20.01 -20.70 3.97
N SER A 253 -18.72 -20.76 4.28
CA SER A 253 -18.12 -21.75 5.19
C SER A 253 -16.99 -21.10 6.00
N ASP A 254 -17.01 -21.28 7.31
CA ASP A 254 -16.02 -20.75 8.25
C ASP A 254 -15.00 -21.81 8.69
N VAL A 255 -14.83 -22.90 7.92
CA VAL A 255 -13.80 -23.91 8.21
C VAL A 255 -12.43 -23.24 8.20
N PRO A 256 -11.68 -23.24 9.31
CA PRO A 256 -10.37 -22.59 9.40
C PRO A 256 -9.43 -23.03 8.28
N LYS A 257 -8.72 -22.08 7.67
CA LYS A 257 -7.78 -22.32 6.56
C LYS A 257 -8.45 -22.80 5.23
N ARG A 258 -9.78 -22.91 5.20
CA ARG A 258 -10.59 -23.36 4.06
C ARG A 258 -11.91 -22.59 3.96
N ARG A 259 -11.90 -21.32 4.39
CA ARG A 259 -13.11 -20.47 4.39
C ARG A 259 -13.62 -20.21 2.97
N ILE A 260 -14.93 -20.02 2.87
CA ILE A 260 -15.60 -19.49 1.67
C ILE A 260 -16.46 -18.34 2.14
N ASP A 261 -16.17 -17.12 1.73
CA ASP A 261 -16.98 -15.95 2.08
C ASP A 261 -16.91 -14.88 0.99
N ARG A 262 -17.64 -13.79 1.19
CA ARG A 262 -17.55 -12.56 0.41
C ARG A 262 -16.11 -12.08 0.36
N SER A 263 -15.65 -11.63 -0.80
CA SER A 263 -14.24 -11.32 -1.04
C SER A 263 -13.62 -10.42 0.05
N TYR A 264 -14.31 -9.35 0.42
CA TYR A 264 -13.85 -8.38 1.42
C TYR A 264 -13.76 -8.92 2.86
N ARG A 265 -14.27 -10.12 3.14
CA ARG A 265 -14.16 -10.81 4.44
C ARG A 265 -13.03 -11.83 4.47
N ILE A 266 -12.53 -12.23 3.31
CA ILE A 266 -11.41 -13.20 3.21
C ILE A 266 -10.06 -12.49 3.26
N TYR A 267 -9.89 -11.34 2.61
CA TYR A 267 -8.62 -10.65 2.52
C TYR A 267 -8.04 -10.19 3.86
N PRO A 268 -8.82 -9.55 4.78
CA PRO A 268 -8.23 -8.91 5.95
C PRO A 268 -7.55 -9.89 6.90
N MET A 269 -6.37 -9.48 7.39
CA MET A 269 -5.64 -10.12 8.49
C MET A 269 -5.41 -9.10 9.61
N PHE A 270 -5.26 -9.59 10.82
CA PHE A 270 -4.90 -8.78 11.97
C PHE A 270 -3.39 -8.82 12.20
N TYR A 271 -2.77 -7.66 12.33
CA TYR A 271 -1.38 -7.49 12.72
C TYR A 271 -1.25 -6.69 13.99
N SER A 272 -0.37 -7.13 14.88
CA SER A 272 0.07 -6.34 16.04
C SER A 272 1.07 -5.26 15.59
N PRO A 273 1.10 -4.07 16.22
CA PRO A 273 2.05 -3.00 15.86
C PRO A 273 3.46 -3.27 16.43
N ASN A 274 4.02 -4.44 16.16
CA ASN A 274 5.26 -4.95 16.73
C ASN A 274 6.43 -5.04 15.75
N PHE A 275 6.30 -4.42 14.56
CA PHE A 275 7.31 -4.47 13.51
C PHE A 275 7.44 -3.12 12.78
N HIS A 276 8.61 -2.89 12.17
CA HIS A 276 8.85 -1.81 11.21
C HIS A 276 9.29 -2.44 9.88
N GLU A 277 8.57 -2.14 8.80
CA GLU A 277 8.63 -2.91 7.56
C GLU A 277 9.26 -2.12 6.42
N LEU A 278 10.18 -2.78 5.71
CA LEU A 278 10.70 -2.44 4.40
C LEU A 278 10.02 -3.35 3.37
N GLU A 279 9.51 -2.79 2.28
CA GLU A 279 8.85 -3.56 1.22
C GLU A 279 9.27 -3.05 -0.15
N TYR A 280 9.81 -3.94 -0.98
CA TYR A 280 10.33 -3.64 -2.30
C TYR A 280 9.72 -4.54 -3.39
N PHE A 281 9.69 -4.00 -4.61
CA PHE A 281 9.08 -4.59 -5.79
C PHE A 281 10.15 -4.94 -6.82
N ILE A 282 10.33 -6.21 -7.07
CA ILE A 282 11.34 -6.80 -7.95
C ILE A 282 10.66 -7.28 -9.23
N PRO A 283 11.27 -7.17 -10.44
CA PRO A 283 10.73 -7.84 -11.63
C PRO A 283 10.44 -9.32 -11.38
N LEU A 284 9.25 -9.79 -11.73
CA LEU A 284 8.76 -11.12 -11.36
C LEU A 284 9.63 -12.26 -11.91
N GLU A 285 10.26 -12.06 -13.06
CA GLU A 285 11.19 -13.02 -13.66
C GLU A 285 12.47 -13.25 -12.83
N ARG A 286 12.79 -12.32 -11.90
CA ARG A 286 13.94 -12.43 -10.98
C ARG A 286 13.55 -13.01 -9.61
N ALA A 287 12.30 -13.44 -9.45
CA ALA A 287 11.74 -13.79 -8.14
C ALA A 287 12.51 -14.91 -7.43
N VAL A 288 12.77 -16.02 -8.12
CA VAL A 288 13.37 -17.23 -7.51
C VAL A 288 14.77 -16.93 -6.99
N ASP A 289 15.59 -16.25 -7.80
CA ASP A 289 16.96 -15.89 -7.42
C ASP A 289 16.94 -14.92 -6.21
N CYS A 290 16.06 -13.91 -6.25
CA CYS A 290 15.93 -12.93 -5.19
C CYS A 290 15.47 -13.58 -3.86
N ILE A 291 14.46 -14.44 -3.89
CA ILE A 291 13.94 -15.11 -2.69
C ILE A 291 15.01 -16.02 -2.07
N ASN A 292 15.74 -16.78 -2.89
CA ASN A 292 16.82 -17.65 -2.41
C ASN A 292 17.94 -16.84 -1.76
N GLU A 293 18.39 -15.76 -2.39
CA GLU A 293 19.43 -14.90 -1.82
C GLU A 293 18.96 -14.25 -0.51
N MET A 294 17.71 -13.77 -0.45
CA MET A 294 17.14 -13.22 0.78
C MET A 294 17.07 -14.26 1.89
N ARG A 295 16.63 -15.47 1.58
CA ARG A 295 16.61 -16.58 2.55
C ARG A 295 18.00 -16.86 3.12
N GLU A 296 19.01 -17.00 2.25
CA GLU A 296 20.39 -17.25 2.70
C GLU A 296 20.91 -16.13 3.59
N TYR A 297 20.63 -14.87 3.21
CA TYR A 297 21.03 -13.71 3.99
C TYR A 297 20.35 -13.70 5.35
N MET A 298 19.04 -13.94 5.41
CA MET A 298 18.27 -13.92 6.65
C MET A 298 18.71 -15.01 7.62
N LEU A 299 18.99 -16.23 7.15
CA LEU A 299 19.49 -17.33 8.00
C LEU A 299 20.83 -17.02 8.64
N LYS A 300 21.68 -16.22 7.99
CA LYS A 300 23.01 -15.81 8.52
C LYS A 300 22.91 -14.65 9.51
N ASN A 301 21.78 -13.96 9.60
CA ASN A 301 21.60 -12.74 10.38
C ASN A 301 20.59 -12.86 11.53
N LEU A 302 20.24 -14.08 11.94
CA LEU A 302 19.46 -14.30 13.15
C LEU A 302 20.23 -13.79 14.39
N PRO A 303 19.56 -13.16 15.37
CA PRO A 303 18.11 -12.98 15.47
C PRO A 303 17.57 -11.67 14.84
N LEU A 304 18.36 -10.83 14.17
CA LEU A 304 17.89 -9.57 13.58
C LEU A 304 16.81 -9.80 12.50
N SER A 305 16.92 -10.92 11.77
CA SER A 305 16.02 -11.35 10.70
C SER A 305 14.91 -12.30 11.15
N ILE A 306 14.50 -12.20 12.41
CA ILE A 306 13.55 -13.16 13.02
C ILE A 306 12.12 -13.10 12.46
N PHE A 307 11.70 -11.94 11.91
CA PHE A 307 10.37 -11.82 11.31
C PHE A 307 10.24 -12.68 10.05
N PRO A 308 9.02 -13.16 9.75
CA PRO A 308 8.77 -13.85 8.50
C PRO A 308 9.16 -13.00 7.28
N LEU A 309 9.71 -13.63 6.25
CA LEU A 309 9.83 -13.03 4.92
C LEU A 309 8.48 -13.16 4.22
N GLU A 310 7.81 -12.04 3.96
CA GLU A 310 6.55 -12.05 3.23
C GLU A 310 6.79 -11.89 1.74
N ILE A 311 6.19 -12.79 0.95
CA ILE A 311 6.28 -12.82 -0.51
C ILE A 311 4.88 -12.73 -1.11
N ARG A 312 4.72 -11.74 -2.01
CA ARG A 312 3.52 -11.52 -2.82
C ARG A 312 3.89 -11.34 -4.29
N SER A 313 2.90 -11.30 -5.17
CA SER A 313 3.07 -10.86 -6.57
C SER A 313 2.07 -9.73 -6.85
N CYS A 314 2.41 -8.84 -7.77
CA CYS A 314 1.55 -7.74 -8.15
C CYS A 314 1.63 -7.50 -9.66
N GLY A 315 0.48 -7.17 -10.27
CA GLY A 315 0.36 -6.91 -11.69
C GLY A 315 0.86 -5.52 -12.10
N SER A 316 1.11 -5.38 -13.39
CA SER A 316 1.53 -4.13 -14.02
C SER A 316 0.45 -3.04 -13.93
N GLU A 317 0.86 -1.77 -13.83
CA GLU A 317 -0.02 -0.60 -13.85
C GLU A 317 0.66 0.65 -14.46
N ASP A 318 -0.08 1.76 -14.57
CA ASP A 318 0.33 2.94 -15.33
C ASP A 318 0.70 4.17 -14.47
N GLY A 319 0.54 4.12 -13.16
CA GLY A 319 0.89 5.21 -12.24
C GLY A 319 2.36 5.60 -12.35
N PHE A 320 2.66 6.89 -12.51
CA PHE A 320 4.04 7.37 -12.80
C PHE A 320 5.05 7.03 -11.71
N LEU A 321 4.63 7.03 -10.45
CA LEU A 321 5.45 6.64 -9.30
C LEU A 321 5.11 5.26 -8.78
N SER A 322 4.35 4.47 -9.54
CA SER A 322 4.03 3.11 -9.13
C SER A 322 5.26 2.22 -9.14
N SER A 323 5.38 1.39 -8.11
CA SER A 323 6.41 0.36 -8.02
C SER A 323 6.23 -0.74 -9.08
N ASN A 324 4.99 -0.91 -9.56
CA ASN A 324 4.60 -1.85 -10.61
C ASN A 324 4.51 -1.20 -12.00
N TYR A 325 5.02 0.02 -12.19
CA TYR A 325 4.90 0.71 -13.46
C TYR A 325 5.44 -0.15 -14.59
N LYS A 326 4.52 -0.55 -15.51
CA LYS A 326 4.79 -1.33 -16.72
C LYS A 326 5.52 -2.67 -16.52
N ARG A 327 5.40 -3.30 -15.37
CA ARG A 327 5.97 -4.64 -15.12
C ARG A 327 5.19 -5.39 -14.04
N GLU A 328 5.08 -6.71 -14.17
CA GLU A 328 4.70 -7.60 -13.08
C GLU A 328 5.84 -7.69 -12.07
N THR A 329 5.51 -7.77 -10.79
CA THR A 329 6.52 -7.75 -9.73
C THR A 329 6.32 -8.85 -8.71
N LEU A 330 7.46 -9.34 -8.20
CA LEU A 330 7.57 -9.92 -6.87
C LEU A 330 7.56 -8.79 -5.85
N VAL A 331 6.81 -8.95 -4.78
CA VAL A 331 6.86 -8.07 -3.60
C VAL A 331 7.56 -8.81 -2.48
N VAL A 332 8.57 -8.17 -1.92
CA VAL A 332 9.42 -8.71 -0.84
C VAL A 332 9.31 -7.79 0.37
N SER A 333 8.69 -8.28 1.44
CA SER A 333 8.55 -7.56 2.71
C SER A 333 9.46 -8.14 3.79
N VAL A 334 10.25 -7.27 4.40
CA VAL A 334 11.21 -7.59 5.46
C VAL A 334 11.00 -6.65 6.64
N SER A 335 10.94 -7.20 7.84
CA SER A 335 10.66 -6.42 9.04
C SER A 335 11.81 -6.39 10.04
N GLY A 336 11.97 -5.24 10.69
CA GLY A 336 12.83 -5.04 11.86
C GLY A 336 12.00 -4.97 13.15
N MET A 337 12.58 -5.43 14.26
CA MET A 337 11.94 -5.45 15.57
C MET A 337 12.11 -4.09 16.27
N PRO A 338 11.03 -3.41 16.70
CA PRO A 338 11.14 -2.21 17.51
C PRO A 338 11.98 -2.46 18.79
N GLY A 339 12.82 -1.48 19.14
CA GLY A 339 13.72 -1.58 20.31
C GLY A 339 15.06 -2.28 20.04
N VAL A 340 15.26 -2.83 18.83
CA VAL A 340 16.54 -3.39 18.37
C VAL A 340 17.10 -2.51 17.27
N ASP A 341 18.42 -2.36 17.18
CA ASP A 341 19.05 -1.65 16.05
C ASP A 341 19.06 -2.54 14.79
N TYR A 342 17.96 -2.49 14.05
CA TYR A 342 17.78 -3.21 12.79
C TYR A 342 18.26 -2.45 11.55
N TRP A 343 18.69 -1.19 11.68
CA TRP A 343 19.07 -0.36 10.54
C TRP A 343 20.21 -0.93 9.69
N PRO A 344 21.31 -1.45 10.28
CA PRO A 344 22.36 -2.09 9.48
C PRO A 344 21.83 -3.29 8.69
N TYR A 345 20.94 -4.10 9.29
CA TYR A 345 20.28 -5.23 8.64
C TYR A 345 19.43 -4.77 7.44
N LEU A 346 18.53 -3.80 7.62
CA LEU A 346 17.68 -3.31 6.54
C LEU A 346 18.46 -2.56 5.44
N ARG A 347 19.59 -1.91 5.75
CA ARG A 347 20.46 -1.33 4.72
C ARG A 347 21.10 -2.40 3.84
N GLU A 348 21.47 -3.52 4.40
CA GLU A 348 21.99 -4.63 3.60
C GLU A 348 20.91 -5.30 2.78
N VAL A 349 19.67 -5.42 3.31
CA VAL A 349 18.50 -5.83 2.53
C VAL A 349 18.26 -4.89 1.35
N ASP A 350 18.29 -3.58 1.56
CA ASP A 350 18.20 -2.58 0.47
C ASP A 350 19.29 -2.79 -0.59
N ARG A 351 20.55 -3.05 -0.17
CA ARG A 351 21.66 -3.33 -1.09
C ARG A 351 21.44 -4.61 -1.91
N ILE A 352 20.95 -5.67 -1.25
CA ILE A 352 20.62 -6.95 -1.92
C ILE A 352 19.51 -6.73 -2.95
N LEU A 353 18.36 -6.20 -2.52
CA LEU A 353 17.21 -5.99 -3.38
C LEU A 353 17.50 -4.98 -4.49
N GLY A 354 18.37 -3.99 -4.24
CA GLY A 354 18.81 -3.01 -5.23
C GLY A 354 19.47 -3.62 -6.48
N ARG A 355 20.14 -4.77 -6.35
CA ARG A 355 20.73 -5.51 -7.49
C ARG A 355 19.70 -6.15 -8.43
N TYR A 356 18.44 -6.21 -7.99
CA TYR A 356 17.32 -6.76 -8.72
C TYR A 356 16.43 -5.69 -9.35
N ASP A 357 16.92 -4.47 -9.57
CA ASP A 357 16.12 -3.34 -10.08
C ASP A 357 14.87 -3.07 -9.24
N ALA A 358 15.04 -3.07 -7.91
CA ALA A 358 13.96 -2.90 -6.96
C ALA A 358 13.39 -1.48 -6.97
N ARG A 359 12.05 -1.37 -6.92
CA ARG A 359 11.32 -0.14 -6.57
C ARG A 359 10.73 -0.27 -5.18
N VAL A 360 10.53 0.85 -4.51
CA VAL A 360 10.10 0.87 -3.10
C VAL A 360 8.59 1.01 -2.95
N HIS A 361 8.01 0.48 -1.88
CA HIS A 361 6.69 0.88 -1.42
C HIS A 361 6.78 2.22 -0.68
N TRP A 362 6.07 3.25 -1.16
CA TRP A 362 6.20 4.62 -0.65
C TRP A 362 5.82 4.79 0.83
N GLY A 363 4.95 3.94 1.35
CA GLY A 363 4.55 3.95 2.75
C GLY A 363 5.41 3.10 3.68
N LYS A 364 6.39 2.36 3.16
CA LYS A 364 7.26 1.47 3.93
C LYS A 364 8.67 2.04 4.08
N LEU A 365 9.48 1.50 4.97
CA LEU A 365 10.88 1.92 5.10
C LEU A 365 11.64 1.74 3.79
N HIS A 366 12.43 2.72 3.40
CA HIS A 366 13.27 2.64 2.21
C HIS A 366 14.47 3.60 2.31
N PHE A 367 15.48 3.33 1.50
CA PHE A 367 16.70 4.13 1.40
C PHE A 367 16.87 4.76 0.00
N LEU A 368 15.76 4.93 -0.74
CA LEU A 368 15.75 5.46 -2.09
C LEU A 368 16.41 6.84 -2.14
N THR A 369 17.42 6.99 -3.01
CA THR A 369 18.06 8.28 -3.29
C THR A 369 17.43 8.95 -4.51
N LYS A 370 17.73 10.24 -4.73
CA LYS A 370 17.26 10.97 -5.91
C LYS A 370 17.76 10.33 -7.21
N GLU A 371 19.02 9.91 -7.25
CA GLU A 371 19.63 9.24 -8.40
C GLU A 371 18.89 7.94 -8.72
N GLN A 372 18.63 7.12 -7.71
CA GLN A 372 17.87 5.88 -7.85
C GLN A 372 16.40 6.13 -8.26
N LEU A 373 15.79 7.22 -7.79
CA LEU A 373 14.44 7.62 -8.25
C LEU A 373 14.43 7.85 -9.78
N HIS A 374 15.38 8.61 -10.30
CA HIS A 374 15.47 8.89 -11.73
C HIS A 374 15.85 7.66 -12.55
N GLU A 375 16.69 6.78 -12.02
CA GLU A 375 17.08 5.52 -12.65
C GLU A 375 15.92 4.52 -12.75
N ARG A 376 15.20 4.32 -11.62
CA ARG A 376 14.22 3.22 -11.47
C ARG A 376 12.79 3.59 -11.83
N TYR A 377 12.45 4.89 -11.84
CA TYR A 377 11.09 5.37 -12.14
C TYR A 377 11.08 6.19 -13.46
N PRO A 378 10.81 5.55 -14.60
CA PRO A 378 10.95 6.19 -15.93
C PRO A 378 10.07 7.43 -16.14
N LYS A 379 9.09 7.65 -15.26
CA LYS A 379 8.16 8.81 -15.32
C LYS A 379 8.38 9.82 -14.20
N ALA A 380 9.44 9.67 -13.40
CA ALA A 380 9.74 10.59 -12.30
C ALA A 380 9.81 12.06 -12.74
N GLU A 381 10.54 12.36 -13.81
CA GLU A 381 10.63 13.71 -14.39
C GLU A 381 9.27 14.28 -14.80
N LYS A 382 8.45 13.44 -15.44
CA LYS A 382 7.10 13.85 -15.87
C LYS A 382 6.21 14.11 -14.65
N PHE A 383 6.30 13.29 -13.62
CA PHE A 383 5.60 13.50 -12.35
C PHE A 383 6.05 14.82 -11.69
N ILE A 384 7.36 15.09 -11.60
CA ILE A 384 7.93 16.32 -11.02
C ILE A 384 7.40 17.56 -11.72
N LYS A 385 7.31 17.55 -13.05
CA LYS A 385 6.75 18.66 -13.84
C LYS A 385 5.28 18.91 -13.50
N ILE A 386 4.46 17.85 -13.42
CA ILE A 386 3.05 17.96 -13.05
C ILE A 386 2.92 18.44 -11.59
N ARG A 387 3.70 17.89 -10.67
CA ARG A 387 3.73 18.33 -9.28
C ARG A 387 4.02 19.84 -9.17
N LYS A 388 5.01 20.37 -9.92
CA LYS A 388 5.31 21.82 -9.93
C LYS A 388 4.13 22.67 -10.41
N GLN A 389 3.29 22.16 -11.32
CA GLN A 389 2.09 22.85 -11.78
C GLN A 389 1.01 22.88 -10.69
N PHE A 390 0.82 21.76 -9.97
CA PHE A 390 -0.18 21.61 -8.92
C PHE A 390 0.24 22.29 -7.59
N ASP A 391 1.53 22.30 -7.32
CA ASP A 391 2.12 22.85 -6.10
C ASP A 391 3.41 23.63 -6.43
N PRO A 392 3.28 24.82 -7.03
CA PRO A 392 4.44 25.61 -7.46
C PRO A 392 5.34 26.06 -6.29
N LYS A 393 4.78 26.22 -5.10
CA LYS A 393 5.53 26.62 -3.89
C LYS A 393 6.05 25.45 -3.07
N GLY A 394 5.70 24.21 -3.42
CA GLY A 394 6.12 23.03 -2.69
C GLY A 394 5.54 22.92 -1.27
N VAL A 395 4.30 23.42 -1.06
CA VAL A 395 3.66 23.43 0.27
C VAL A 395 3.26 22.03 0.73
N PHE A 396 3.13 21.06 -0.20
CA PHE A 396 2.88 19.65 0.09
C PHE A 396 4.15 18.83 0.18
N LEU A 397 5.34 19.41 0.00
CA LEU A 397 6.61 18.73 0.25
C LEU A 397 7.04 18.94 1.69
N ASN A 398 7.50 17.87 2.31
CA ASN A 398 8.18 17.90 3.60
C ASN A 398 9.66 17.52 3.47
N ASP A 399 10.38 17.43 4.57
CA ASP A 399 11.83 17.19 4.58
C ASP A 399 12.19 15.78 4.06
N HIS A 400 11.27 14.81 4.14
CA HIS A 400 11.45 13.48 3.56
C HIS A 400 11.31 13.47 2.04
N LEU A 401 10.33 14.19 1.50
CA LEU A 401 10.02 14.18 0.06
C LEU A 401 10.84 15.22 -0.73
N ARG A 402 11.18 16.33 -0.11
CA ARG A 402 11.89 17.44 -0.77
C ARG A 402 13.21 17.00 -1.44
N PRO A 403 14.09 16.23 -0.78
CA PRO A 403 15.35 15.77 -1.39
C PRO A 403 15.15 14.92 -2.65
N LEU A 404 14.05 14.15 -2.71
CA LEU A 404 13.75 13.28 -3.85
C LEU A 404 13.13 14.02 -5.04
N PHE A 405 12.31 15.06 -4.79
CA PHE A 405 11.41 15.64 -5.81
C PHE A 405 11.68 17.14 -6.11
N THR A 406 12.78 17.70 -5.61
CA THR A 406 13.26 19.04 -5.99
C THR A 406 14.62 18.98 -6.66
N GLU A 407 14.98 20.09 -7.34
CA GLU A 407 16.29 20.27 -7.99
C GLU A 407 17.43 20.32 -6.99
#